data_2c168f345f4bb62e824f8b17dcaa4c15
#
_entry.id   2c168f345f4bb62e824f8b17dcaa4c15
#
_cell.length_a   1.000
_cell.length_b   1.000
_cell.length_c   1.000
_cell.angle_alpha   90.00
_cell.angle_beta   90.00
_cell.angle_gamma   90.00
#
_symmetry.space_group_name_H-M   'P 1'
#
loop_
_entity.id
_entity.type
_entity.pdbx_description
1 polymer ?
#
loop_
_entity_poly.entity_id
_entity_poly.type
_entity_poly.pdbx_seq_one_letter_code
_entity_poly.pdbx_strand_id
1 'polypeptide(L)'
;NNHNQLIFFRLDYMNSWSLIIQVVRLLIYAGLSLEFINFLILFISLNMSVYGIFLISKRISNDLFFSFCISCFLVISNINFGNLDYPVILINIHSAGMISHACILLIFGLIADRRLNLAILLSILTVGLHLVLGLWILSILLMSIYFFKKEILDINNLTKINLILYILTAIIVTFSFIEFRLNTINIPFLYDKYLYQTYIDIWDHHRSKIFGINYKYISLTFLMLCSILFYYRKEKKVKTNSFFFKTVILQVLISFIIYILWKIFPNLFQGIFLKIIPSRFFLNHSVFGMAIITSIFYFYTKPLLKNKTIIIVILTLLVMHPILYIDKYINKFERIYKN
;
A
#
# COMPACT_ATOMS: atom_id res chain seq x y z
N ASN A 1 -25.85 13.11 -26.20
CA ASN A 1 -24.65 13.97 -25.95
C ASN A 1 -23.86 13.57 -24.69
N ASN A 2 -24.47 12.89 -23.72
CA ASN A 2 -23.77 12.47 -22.51
C ASN A 2 -22.74 11.33 -22.73
N HIS A 3 -22.91 10.50 -23.76
CA HIS A 3 -21.97 9.43 -24.10
C HIS A 3 -20.58 9.96 -24.48
N ASN A 4 -20.52 11.07 -25.22
CA ASN A 4 -19.23 11.65 -25.63
C ASN A 4 -18.45 12.22 -24.46
N GLN A 5 -19.13 12.79 -23.45
CA GLN A 5 -18.48 13.32 -22.24
C GLN A 5 -17.85 12.20 -21.38
N LEU A 6 -18.48 11.03 -21.35
CA LEU A 6 -17.97 9.84 -20.64
C LEU A 6 -16.73 9.25 -21.31
N ILE A 7 -16.66 9.29 -22.65
CA ILE A 7 -15.46 8.90 -23.41
C ILE A 7 -14.31 9.86 -23.08
N PHE A 8 -14.56 11.17 -23.00
CA PHE A 8 -13.56 12.15 -22.61
C PHE A 8 -13.04 11.90 -21.19
N PHE A 9 -13.89 11.56 -20.23
CA PHE A 9 -13.47 11.22 -18.86
C PHE A 9 -12.57 10.00 -18.82
N ARG A 10 -12.92 8.97 -19.58
CA ARG A 10 -12.14 7.75 -19.68
C ARG A 10 -10.79 8.00 -20.35
N LEU A 11 -10.77 8.80 -21.40
CA LEU A 11 -9.55 9.20 -22.10
C LEU A 11 -8.65 10.06 -21.20
N ASP A 12 -9.24 11.00 -20.42
CA ASP A 12 -8.48 11.84 -19.48
C ASP A 12 -7.89 10.98 -18.35
N TYR A 13 -8.63 10.00 -17.83
CA TYR A 13 -8.10 9.05 -16.87
C TYR A 13 -7.00 8.16 -17.45
N MET A 14 -7.13 7.74 -18.72
CA MET A 14 -6.11 6.96 -19.41
C MET A 14 -4.91 7.80 -19.83
N ASN A 15 -5.11 9.08 -20.08
CA ASN A 15 -4.04 10.04 -20.35
C ASN A 15 -3.44 10.63 -19.08
N SER A 16 -3.98 10.26 -17.90
CA SER A 16 -3.40 10.68 -16.63
C SER A 16 -1.96 10.19 -16.55
N TRP A 17 -1.06 11.15 -16.32
CA TRP A 17 0.34 10.81 -16.21
C TRP A 17 0.59 9.96 -14.96
N SER A 18 1.22 8.82 -15.13
CA SER A 18 1.81 8.09 -14.03
C SER A 18 3.13 7.49 -14.49
N LEU A 19 4.07 7.37 -13.58
CA LEU A 19 5.39 6.79 -13.86
C LEU A 19 5.26 5.39 -14.46
N ILE A 20 4.27 4.60 -14.01
CA ILE A 20 4.03 3.26 -14.53
C ILE A 20 3.63 3.28 -16.01
N ILE A 21 2.79 4.24 -16.41
CA ILE A 21 2.36 4.37 -17.80
C ILE A 21 3.57 4.71 -18.66
N GLN A 22 4.45 5.60 -18.22
CA GLN A 22 5.66 5.96 -18.95
C GLN A 22 6.62 4.78 -19.05
N VAL A 23 6.81 4.02 -17.98
CA VAL A 23 7.63 2.79 -18.00
C VAL A 23 7.04 1.77 -18.97
N VAL A 24 5.73 1.54 -18.95
CA VAL A 24 5.06 0.62 -19.88
C VAL A 24 5.24 1.08 -21.33
N ARG A 25 5.08 2.37 -21.62
CA ARG A 25 5.33 2.93 -22.95
C ARG A 25 6.75 2.67 -23.42
N LEU A 26 7.75 2.95 -22.57
CA LEU A 26 9.15 2.70 -22.90
C LEU A 26 9.43 1.23 -23.18
N LEU A 27 8.84 0.31 -22.41
CA LEU A 27 8.99 -1.13 -22.62
C LEU A 27 8.34 -1.60 -23.92
N ILE A 28 7.19 -1.02 -24.28
CA ILE A 28 6.54 -1.28 -25.59
C ILE A 28 7.41 -0.75 -26.74
N TYR A 29 7.97 0.46 -26.63
CA TYR A 29 8.92 1.00 -27.61
C TYR A 29 10.19 0.14 -27.74
N ALA A 30 10.61 -0.50 -26.66
CA ALA A 30 11.71 -1.47 -26.67
C ALA A 30 11.32 -2.84 -27.29
N GLY A 31 10.08 -3.01 -27.77
CA GLY A 31 9.62 -4.22 -28.45
C GLY A 31 9.13 -5.33 -27.54
N LEU A 32 8.91 -5.06 -26.24
CA LEU A 32 8.39 -6.08 -25.33
C LEU A 32 6.87 -6.26 -25.50
N SER A 33 6.40 -7.51 -25.43
CA SER A 33 4.96 -7.80 -25.50
C SER A 33 4.23 -7.35 -24.23
N LEU A 34 2.93 -7.02 -24.37
CA LEU A 34 2.10 -6.59 -23.26
C LEU A 34 1.98 -7.67 -22.17
N GLU A 35 1.95 -8.94 -22.57
CA GLU A 35 1.90 -10.08 -21.66
C GLU A 35 3.17 -10.14 -20.80
N PHE A 36 4.34 -9.97 -21.44
CA PHE A 36 5.61 -9.95 -20.72
C PHE A 36 5.72 -8.76 -19.78
N ILE A 37 5.27 -7.57 -20.22
CA ILE A 37 5.24 -6.36 -19.38
C ILE A 37 4.33 -6.58 -18.16
N ASN A 38 3.14 -7.15 -18.34
CA ASN A 38 2.23 -7.48 -17.24
C ASN A 38 2.84 -8.48 -16.27
N PHE A 39 3.49 -9.52 -16.80
CA PHE A 39 4.23 -10.49 -15.97
C PHE A 39 5.33 -9.80 -15.16
N LEU A 40 6.12 -8.94 -15.77
CA LEU A 40 7.22 -8.23 -15.12
C LEU A 40 6.71 -7.32 -13.99
N ILE A 41 5.64 -6.57 -14.24
CA ILE A 41 5.01 -5.70 -13.24
C ILE A 41 4.49 -6.53 -12.06
N LEU A 42 3.79 -7.63 -12.33
CA LEU A 42 3.30 -8.53 -11.30
C LEU A 42 4.46 -9.12 -10.49
N PHE A 43 5.48 -9.64 -11.17
CA PHE A 43 6.65 -10.22 -10.53
C PHE A 43 7.36 -9.25 -9.60
N ILE A 44 7.59 -8.00 -10.06
CA ILE A 44 8.20 -6.95 -9.25
C ILE A 44 7.33 -6.62 -8.04
N SER A 45 6.01 -6.44 -8.24
CA SER A 45 5.08 -6.09 -7.17
C SER A 45 5.00 -7.18 -6.09
N LEU A 46 4.98 -8.45 -6.50
CA LEU A 46 4.99 -9.59 -5.58
C LEU A 46 6.27 -9.65 -4.77
N ASN A 47 7.42 -9.51 -5.43
CA ASN A 47 8.72 -9.51 -4.74
C ASN A 47 8.84 -8.35 -3.75
N MET A 48 8.37 -7.16 -4.12
CA MET A 48 8.34 -6.00 -3.20
C MET A 48 7.45 -6.28 -1.99
N SER A 49 6.29 -6.89 -2.19
CA SER A 49 5.36 -7.26 -1.11
C SER A 49 5.96 -8.32 -0.18
N VAL A 50 6.49 -9.41 -0.73
CA VAL A 50 7.16 -10.47 0.04
C VAL A 50 8.32 -9.90 0.84
N TYR A 51 9.18 -9.10 0.19
CA TYR A 51 10.36 -8.54 0.83
C TYR A 51 10.00 -7.53 1.92
N GLY A 52 8.99 -6.68 1.70
CA GLY A 52 8.49 -5.75 2.70
C GLY A 52 7.98 -6.46 3.95
N ILE A 53 7.11 -7.47 3.79
CA ILE A 53 6.61 -8.29 4.90
C ILE A 53 7.75 -9.04 5.59
N PHE A 54 8.69 -9.59 4.82
CA PHE A 54 9.87 -10.28 5.36
C PHE A 54 10.69 -9.37 6.28
N LEU A 55 10.98 -8.14 5.87
CA LEU A 55 11.74 -7.20 6.67
C LEU A 55 11.04 -6.84 7.99
N ILE A 56 9.71 -6.61 7.94
CA ILE A 56 8.90 -6.36 9.15
C ILE A 56 8.96 -7.56 10.08
N SER A 57 8.68 -8.74 9.55
CA SER A 57 8.63 -9.98 10.34
C SER A 57 9.98 -10.35 10.92
N LYS A 58 11.06 -10.25 10.14
CA LYS A 58 12.44 -10.47 10.59
C LYS A 58 12.80 -9.57 11.74
N ARG A 59 12.42 -8.30 11.65
CA ARG A 59 12.75 -7.31 12.68
C ARG A 59 12.06 -7.57 14.00
N ILE A 60 10.83 -8.08 13.98
CA ILE A 60 10.02 -8.36 15.17
C ILE A 60 10.34 -9.75 15.73
N SER A 61 10.33 -10.78 14.89
CA SER A 61 10.47 -12.17 15.32
C SER A 61 11.92 -12.60 15.60
N ASN A 62 12.88 -11.90 15.01
CA ASN A 62 14.29 -12.24 14.99
C ASN A 62 14.54 -13.69 14.51
N ASP A 63 13.79 -14.12 13.48
CA ASP A 63 13.86 -15.46 12.89
C ASP A 63 13.68 -15.36 11.38
N LEU A 64 14.71 -15.74 10.62
CA LEU A 64 14.74 -15.63 9.17
C LEU A 64 13.77 -16.60 8.50
N PHE A 65 13.74 -17.84 8.97
CA PHE A 65 12.89 -18.87 8.38
C PHE A 65 11.41 -18.56 8.58
N PHE A 66 11.00 -18.24 9.81
CA PHE A 66 9.64 -17.79 10.08
C PHE A 66 9.26 -16.59 9.22
N SER A 67 10.14 -15.59 9.14
CA SER A 67 9.87 -14.36 8.38
C SER A 67 9.68 -14.61 6.90
N PHE A 68 10.46 -15.53 6.32
CA PHE A 68 10.29 -15.94 4.93
C PHE A 68 8.95 -16.66 4.73
N CYS A 69 8.65 -17.66 5.58
CA CYS A 69 7.41 -18.43 5.48
C CYS A 69 6.18 -17.55 5.61
N ILE A 70 6.13 -16.64 6.61
CA ILE A 70 4.96 -15.77 6.80
C ILE A 70 4.81 -14.75 5.67
N SER A 71 5.91 -14.25 5.10
CA SER A 71 5.82 -13.33 3.98
C SER A 71 5.28 -14.01 2.71
N CYS A 72 5.75 -15.18 2.38
CA CYS A 72 5.19 -15.97 1.29
C CYS A 72 3.73 -16.32 1.54
N PHE A 73 3.40 -16.77 2.76
CA PHE A 73 2.03 -17.12 3.13
C PHE A 73 1.06 -15.94 2.97
N LEU A 74 1.38 -14.77 3.53
CA LEU A 74 0.49 -13.60 3.46
C LEU A 74 0.28 -13.11 2.02
N VAL A 75 1.27 -13.29 1.15
CA VAL A 75 1.14 -12.92 -0.26
C VAL A 75 0.32 -13.95 -1.02
N ILE A 76 0.61 -15.25 -0.83
CA ILE A 76 -0.04 -16.34 -1.57
C ILE A 76 -1.47 -16.58 -1.07
N SER A 77 -1.76 -16.36 0.21
CA SER A 77 -3.06 -16.63 0.82
C SER A 77 -4.23 -15.88 0.19
N ASN A 78 -3.92 -14.89 -0.68
CA ASN A 78 -4.92 -14.12 -1.41
C ASN A 78 -6.00 -13.51 -0.50
N ILE A 79 -5.60 -13.17 0.72
CA ILE A 79 -6.48 -12.51 1.68
C ILE A 79 -6.86 -11.14 1.12
N ASN A 80 -8.16 -10.85 1.11
CA ASN A 80 -8.61 -9.51 0.82
C ASN A 80 -8.42 -8.63 2.06
N PHE A 81 -7.40 -7.78 2.01
CA PHE A 81 -7.12 -6.76 3.04
C PHE A 81 -7.96 -5.50 2.87
N GLY A 82 -8.73 -5.40 1.80
CA GLY A 82 -9.66 -4.33 1.51
C GLY A 82 -11.11 -4.68 1.87
N ASN A 83 -12.05 -3.81 1.52
CA ASN A 83 -13.48 -4.11 1.61
C ASN A 83 -14.00 -4.72 0.29
N LEU A 84 -15.30 -4.99 0.22
CA LEU A 84 -15.92 -5.56 -0.98
C LEU A 84 -15.83 -4.61 -2.19
N ASP A 85 -15.94 -3.31 -1.93
CA ASP A 85 -15.96 -2.28 -2.99
C ASP A 85 -14.55 -1.85 -3.41
N TYR A 86 -13.58 -2.01 -2.52
CA TYR A 86 -12.17 -1.76 -2.81
C TYR A 86 -11.30 -2.91 -2.28
N PRO A 87 -11.24 -4.02 -3.02
CA PRO A 87 -10.45 -5.17 -2.61
C PRO A 87 -8.96 -4.84 -2.69
N VAL A 88 -8.24 -5.12 -1.62
CA VAL A 88 -6.76 -5.06 -1.57
C VAL A 88 -6.26 -6.50 -1.49
N ILE A 89 -6.02 -7.07 -2.64
CA ILE A 89 -5.51 -8.43 -2.81
C ILE A 89 -4.11 -8.30 -3.39
N LEU A 90 -3.08 -8.87 -2.75
CA LEU A 90 -1.69 -8.70 -3.17
C LEU A 90 -1.36 -9.38 -4.51
N ILE A 91 -2.14 -10.39 -4.88
CA ILE A 91 -2.05 -11.03 -6.21
C ILE A 91 -3.28 -10.61 -7.03
N ASN A 92 -3.28 -9.39 -7.56
CA ASN A 92 -4.35 -8.95 -8.43
C ASN A 92 -3.79 -8.13 -9.59
N ILE A 93 -4.01 -8.55 -10.81
CA ILE A 93 -3.32 -8.10 -12.02
C ILE A 93 -3.77 -6.69 -12.48
N HIS A 94 -4.81 -6.09 -11.92
CA HIS A 94 -5.57 -5.09 -12.65
C HIS A 94 -5.48 -3.64 -12.19
N SER A 95 -4.61 -3.25 -11.27
CA SER A 95 -4.59 -1.84 -10.90
C SER A 95 -3.22 -1.27 -10.52
N ALA A 96 -2.96 -0.03 -10.97
CA ALA A 96 -1.84 0.79 -10.49
C ALA A 96 -1.82 0.92 -8.96
N GLY A 97 -2.98 0.76 -8.30
CA GLY A 97 -3.10 0.71 -6.84
C GLY A 97 -2.32 -0.42 -6.19
N MET A 98 -2.18 -1.56 -6.87
CA MET A 98 -1.45 -2.72 -6.32
C MET A 98 0.05 -2.49 -6.23
N ILE A 99 0.65 -1.92 -7.27
CA ILE A 99 2.07 -1.58 -7.24
C ILE A 99 2.33 -0.62 -6.09
N SER A 100 1.41 0.32 -5.87
CA SER A 100 1.52 1.28 -4.77
C SER A 100 1.38 0.61 -3.40
N HIS A 101 0.52 -0.38 -3.25
CA HIS A 101 0.45 -1.17 -2.01
C HIS A 101 1.71 -1.99 -1.78
N ALA A 102 2.29 -2.56 -2.83
CA ALA A 102 3.58 -3.25 -2.76
C ALA A 102 4.71 -2.28 -2.34
N CYS A 103 4.72 -1.05 -2.90
CA CYS A 103 5.64 0.00 -2.48
C CYS A 103 5.46 0.36 -1.00
N ILE A 104 4.22 0.53 -0.53
CA ILE A 104 3.92 0.85 0.87
C ILE A 104 4.43 -0.26 1.80
N LEU A 105 4.18 -1.53 1.47
CA LEU A 105 4.71 -2.66 2.23
C LEU A 105 6.23 -2.63 2.31
N LEU A 106 6.89 -2.38 1.19
CA LEU A 106 8.35 -2.29 1.14
C LEU A 106 8.86 -1.07 1.92
N ILE A 107 8.20 0.09 1.83
CA ILE A 107 8.56 1.28 2.60
C ILE A 107 8.51 0.98 4.11
N PHE A 108 7.42 0.37 4.61
CA PHE A 108 7.33 -0.02 6.02
C PHE A 108 8.36 -1.09 6.40
N GLY A 109 8.65 -2.03 5.50
CA GLY A 109 9.73 -3.00 5.67
C GLY A 109 11.09 -2.33 5.82
N LEU A 110 11.40 -1.37 4.96
CA LEU A 110 12.65 -0.60 5.01
C LEU A 110 12.76 0.25 6.29
N ILE A 111 11.66 0.84 6.75
CA ILE A 111 11.61 1.55 8.03
C ILE A 111 11.89 0.59 9.18
N ALA A 112 11.29 -0.60 9.19
CA ALA A 112 11.54 -1.63 10.18
C ALA A 112 13.01 -2.09 10.19
N ASP A 113 13.62 -2.23 9.01
CA ASP A 113 15.04 -2.60 8.83
C ASP A 113 16.01 -1.41 8.99
N ARG A 114 15.51 -0.22 9.38
CA ARG A 114 16.28 1.02 9.59
C ARG A 114 16.93 1.61 8.33
N ARG A 115 16.46 1.27 7.16
CA ARG A 115 16.93 1.80 5.87
C ARG A 115 16.11 3.03 5.47
N LEU A 116 16.13 4.06 6.32
CA LEU A 116 15.26 5.23 6.18
C LEU A 116 15.47 5.95 4.85
N ASN A 117 16.73 6.06 4.37
CA ASN A 117 17.03 6.72 3.09
C ASN A 117 16.32 6.05 1.92
N LEU A 118 16.36 4.71 1.86
CA LEU A 118 15.65 3.96 0.82
C LEU A 118 14.12 4.07 0.97
N ALA A 119 13.62 4.14 2.21
CA ALA A 119 12.18 4.35 2.46
C ALA A 119 11.74 5.73 1.94
N ILE A 120 12.51 6.79 2.16
CA ILE A 120 12.22 8.14 1.64
C ILE A 120 12.25 8.12 0.10
N LEU A 121 13.32 7.60 -0.50
CA LEU A 121 13.45 7.51 -1.95
C LEU A 121 12.25 6.78 -2.58
N LEU A 122 11.90 5.61 -2.05
CA LEU A 122 10.77 4.82 -2.54
C LEU A 122 9.43 5.53 -2.32
N SER A 123 9.27 6.28 -1.21
CA SER A 123 8.03 7.05 -0.99
C SER A 123 7.87 8.18 -2.00
N ILE A 124 8.95 8.86 -2.39
CA ILE A 124 8.93 9.87 -3.46
C ILE A 124 8.58 9.22 -4.81
N LEU A 125 9.21 8.08 -5.15
CA LEU A 125 8.88 7.34 -6.38
C LEU A 125 7.41 6.87 -6.38
N THR A 126 6.88 6.49 -5.23
CA THR A 126 5.48 6.07 -5.09
C THR A 126 4.50 7.20 -5.43
N VAL A 127 4.88 8.47 -5.22
CA VAL A 127 4.08 9.63 -5.68
C VAL A 127 3.92 9.61 -7.20
N GLY A 128 4.97 9.29 -7.94
CA GLY A 128 4.90 9.14 -9.41
C GLY A 128 4.10 7.93 -9.88
N LEU A 129 4.06 6.85 -9.08
CA LEU A 129 3.27 5.65 -9.42
C LEU A 129 1.78 5.84 -9.13
N HIS A 130 1.45 6.42 -7.98
CA HIS A 130 0.08 6.68 -7.54
C HIS A 130 0.04 7.89 -6.62
N LEU A 131 -0.34 9.03 -7.18
CA LEU A 131 -0.29 10.32 -6.52
C LEU A 131 -0.84 10.30 -5.09
N VAL A 132 -2.07 9.85 -4.92
CA VAL A 132 -2.78 9.91 -3.62
C VAL A 132 -2.10 9.06 -2.57
N LEU A 133 -1.80 7.79 -2.89
CA LEU A 133 -1.14 6.87 -1.94
C LEU A 133 0.31 7.27 -1.69
N GLY A 134 1.00 7.75 -2.72
CA GLY A 134 2.38 8.23 -2.59
C GLY A 134 2.48 9.48 -1.72
N LEU A 135 1.64 10.49 -1.95
CA LEU A 135 1.58 11.69 -1.09
C LEU A 135 1.20 11.33 0.33
N TRP A 136 0.28 10.40 0.52
CA TRP A 136 -0.11 9.92 1.83
C TRP A 136 1.08 9.33 2.60
N ILE A 137 1.75 8.33 2.02
CA ILE A 137 2.85 7.66 2.71
C ILE A 137 4.06 8.58 2.92
N LEU A 138 4.35 9.46 1.95
CA LEU A 138 5.40 10.46 2.08
C LEU A 138 5.10 11.43 3.23
N SER A 139 3.85 11.92 3.33
CA SER A 139 3.42 12.81 4.42
C SER A 139 3.54 12.11 5.78
N ILE A 140 3.09 10.87 5.91
CA ILE A 140 3.24 10.08 7.14
C ILE A 140 4.72 9.92 7.52
N LEU A 141 5.57 9.62 6.56
CA LEU A 141 7.00 9.44 6.80
C LEU A 141 7.67 10.74 7.25
N LEU A 142 7.39 11.87 6.57
CA LEU A 142 7.92 13.19 6.93
C LEU A 142 7.44 13.62 8.32
N MET A 143 6.16 13.42 8.64
CA MET A 143 5.61 13.69 9.98
C MET A 143 6.28 12.80 11.02
N SER A 144 6.50 11.52 10.73
CA SER A 144 7.19 10.61 11.64
C SER A 144 8.62 11.03 11.89
N ILE A 145 9.35 11.46 10.86
CA ILE A 145 10.71 11.99 10.98
C ILE A 145 10.71 13.26 11.86
N TYR A 146 9.75 14.15 11.65
CA TYR A 146 9.64 15.37 12.42
C TYR A 146 9.34 15.12 13.91
N PHE A 147 8.31 14.31 14.20
CA PHE A 147 7.89 14.06 15.60
C PHE A 147 8.83 13.12 16.35
N PHE A 148 9.44 12.16 15.67
CA PHE A 148 10.22 11.10 16.31
C PHE A 148 11.71 11.15 15.94
N LYS A 149 12.23 12.31 15.57
CA LYS A 149 13.63 12.49 15.17
C LYS A 149 14.65 11.96 16.19
N LYS A 150 14.32 12.00 17.49
CA LYS A 150 15.20 11.49 18.56
C LYS A 150 15.40 9.97 18.50
N GLU A 151 14.54 9.26 17.79
CA GLU A 151 14.57 7.80 17.66
C GLU A 151 15.35 7.33 16.42
N ILE A 152 15.70 8.28 15.57
CA ILE A 152 16.46 8.03 14.36
C ILE A 152 17.93 8.25 14.71
N LEU A 153 18.64 7.13 14.93
CA LEU A 153 20.02 7.14 15.39
C LEU A 153 21.03 7.71 14.35
N ASP A 154 20.64 7.79 13.07
CA ASP A 154 21.53 8.12 11.95
C ASP A 154 20.92 9.10 10.92
N ILE A 155 20.28 10.17 11.38
CA ILE A 155 19.82 11.23 10.44
C ILE A 155 21.02 11.87 9.70
N ASN A 156 22.19 11.88 10.30
CA ASN A 156 23.38 12.54 9.75
C ASN A 156 24.02 11.80 8.56
N ASN A 157 23.62 10.57 8.27
CA ASN A 157 24.12 9.79 7.14
C ASN A 157 23.36 10.04 5.82
N LEU A 158 22.64 11.16 5.68
CA LEU A 158 22.23 11.67 4.37
C LEU A 158 23.48 12.07 3.59
N THR A 159 24.09 11.11 2.91
CA THR A 159 25.22 11.38 2.02
C THR A 159 24.78 12.37 0.94
N LYS A 160 25.68 13.21 0.43
CA LYS A 160 25.41 14.14 -0.69
C LYS A 160 24.81 13.40 -1.90
N ILE A 161 25.21 12.15 -2.13
CA ILE A 161 24.68 11.29 -3.20
C ILE A 161 23.19 11.00 -3.00
N ASN A 162 22.78 10.67 -1.78
CA ASN A 162 21.37 10.42 -1.48
C ASN A 162 20.52 11.68 -1.69
N LEU A 163 21.04 12.85 -1.29
CA LEU A 163 20.34 14.11 -1.51
C LEU A 163 20.16 14.40 -3.00
N ILE A 164 21.17 14.17 -3.83
CA ILE A 164 21.10 14.32 -5.29
C ILE A 164 20.04 13.38 -5.85
N LEU A 165 20.01 12.11 -5.44
CA LEU A 165 19.01 11.13 -5.87
C LEU A 165 17.58 11.54 -5.48
N TYR A 166 17.39 12.08 -4.28
CA TYR A 166 16.08 12.62 -3.84
C TYR A 166 15.65 13.79 -4.70
N ILE A 167 16.54 14.74 -4.95
CA ILE A 167 16.26 15.92 -5.80
C ILE A 167 15.90 15.46 -7.21
N LEU A 168 16.69 14.59 -7.84
CA LEU A 168 16.41 14.06 -9.17
C LEU A 168 15.05 13.33 -9.22
N THR A 169 14.76 12.50 -8.23
CA THR A 169 13.48 11.80 -8.15
C THR A 169 12.32 12.77 -8.00
N ALA A 170 12.46 13.77 -7.12
CA ALA A 170 11.46 14.82 -6.93
C ALA A 170 11.24 15.64 -8.21
N ILE A 171 12.31 15.97 -8.93
CA ILE A 171 12.24 16.67 -10.23
C ILE A 171 11.46 15.83 -11.24
N ILE A 172 11.78 14.56 -11.43
CA ILE A 172 11.08 13.66 -12.35
C ILE A 172 9.59 13.60 -12.02
N VAL A 173 9.24 13.42 -10.74
CA VAL A 173 7.86 13.38 -10.28
C VAL A 173 7.15 14.72 -10.53
N THR A 174 7.83 15.85 -10.31
CA THR A 174 7.27 17.20 -10.53
C THR A 174 7.02 17.48 -12.01
N PHE A 175 7.99 17.17 -12.88
CA PHE A 175 7.80 17.30 -14.33
C PHE A 175 6.61 16.50 -14.84
N SER A 176 6.48 15.32 -14.31
CA SER A 176 5.38 14.42 -14.58
C SER A 176 4.02 15.03 -14.22
N PHE A 177 4.00 15.71 -13.11
CA PHE A 177 2.84 16.45 -12.63
C PHE A 177 2.49 17.65 -13.50
N ILE A 178 3.51 18.42 -13.93
CA ILE A 178 3.36 19.58 -14.80
C ILE A 178 2.79 19.15 -16.14
N GLU A 179 3.32 18.09 -16.74
CA GLU A 179 2.82 17.55 -18.00
C GLU A 179 1.35 17.13 -17.89
N PHE A 180 0.99 16.40 -16.82
CA PHE A 180 -0.41 16.07 -16.55
C PHE A 180 -1.29 17.33 -16.47
N ARG A 181 -0.85 18.35 -15.75
CA ARG A 181 -1.61 19.58 -15.55
C ARG A 181 -1.81 20.34 -16.87
N LEU A 182 -0.77 20.46 -17.67
CA LEU A 182 -0.83 21.15 -18.96
C LEU A 182 -1.80 20.46 -19.92
N ASN A 183 -1.85 19.15 -19.91
CA ASN A 183 -2.75 18.37 -20.76
C ASN A 183 -4.21 18.37 -20.29
N THR A 184 -4.48 18.71 -19.02
CA THR A 184 -5.84 18.68 -18.43
C THR A 184 -6.48 20.06 -18.25
N ILE A 185 -5.75 21.17 -18.46
CA ILE A 185 -6.24 22.54 -18.26
C ILE A 185 -7.49 22.87 -19.10
N ASN A 186 -7.66 22.21 -20.24
CA ASN A 186 -8.73 22.51 -21.20
C ASN A 186 -10.01 21.69 -20.97
N ILE A 187 -10.18 21.01 -19.84
CA ILE A 187 -11.38 20.22 -19.56
C ILE A 187 -12.20 20.95 -18.49
N PRO A 188 -13.15 21.85 -18.90
CA PRO A 188 -13.98 22.63 -17.97
C PRO A 188 -14.76 21.75 -16.99
N PHE A 189 -15.13 20.56 -17.42
CA PHE A 189 -15.92 19.59 -16.70
C PHE A 189 -15.26 19.07 -15.40
N LEU A 190 -13.92 18.99 -15.34
CA LEU A 190 -13.22 18.57 -14.12
C LEU A 190 -13.35 19.59 -12.97
N TYR A 191 -13.69 20.81 -13.30
CA TYR A 191 -13.88 21.91 -12.35
C TYR A 191 -15.34 22.13 -11.96
N ASP A 192 -16.28 21.54 -12.68
CA ASP A 192 -17.69 21.56 -12.35
C ASP A 192 -17.99 20.51 -11.27
N LYS A 193 -18.19 21.02 -10.04
CA LYS A 193 -18.47 20.20 -8.86
C LYS A 193 -19.70 19.31 -9.04
N TYR A 194 -20.74 19.83 -9.70
CA TYR A 194 -21.99 19.10 -9.90
C TYR A 194 -21.86 17.96 -10.90
N LEU A 195 -21.25 18.26 -12.04
CA LEU A 195 -21.00 17.24 -13.08
C LEU A 195 -20.06 16.16 -12.58
N TYR A 196 -19.04 16.55 -11.82
CA TYR A 196 -18.09 15.60 -11.24
C TYR A 196 -18.76 14.71 -10.19
N GLN A 197 -19.64 15.27 -9.35
CA GLN A 197 -20.40 14.49 -8.38
C GLN A 197 -21.34 13.50 -9.07
N THR A 198 -22.08 13.96 -10.11
CA THR A 198 -22.96 13.10 -10.91
C THR A 198 -22.20 11.96 -11.59
N TYR A 199 -21.00 12.23 -12.09
CA TYR A 199 -20.13 11.21 -12.66
C TYR A 199 -19.75 10.15 -11.62
N ILE A 200 -19.32 10.57 -10.43
CA ILE A 200 -18.95 9.65 -9.34
C ILE A 200 -20.16 8.82 -8.92
N ASP A 201 -21.31 9.41 -8.77
CA ASP A 201 -22.52 8.73 -8.29
C ASP A 201 -23.04 7.67 -9.29
N ILE A 202 -22.88 7.92 -10.58
CA ILE A 202 -23.37 7.03 -11.65
C ILE A 202 -22.32 5.97 -12.04
N TRP A 203 -21.06 6.39 -12.23
CA TRP A 203 -20.03 5.54 -12.86
C TRP A 203 -18.95 5.04 -11.91
N ASP A 204 -18.69 5.78 -10.87
CA ASP A 204 -17.63 5.49 -9.92
C ASP A 204 -18.16 5.50 -8.49
N HIS A 205 -19.36 4.91 -8.31
CA HIS A 205 -20.10 4.93 -7.04
C HIS A 205 -19.33 4.35 -5.85
N HIS A 206 -18.28 3.56 -6.10
CA HIS A 206 -17.36 3.14 -5.04
C HIS A 206 -16.55 4.31 -4.43
N ARG A 207 -16.54 5.48 -5.09
CA ARG A 207 -15.95 6.73 -4.56
C ARG A 207 -16.96 7.62 -3.87
N SER A 208 -18.24 7.53 -4.24
CA SER A 208 -19.30 8.36 -3.68
C SER A 208 -19.76 7.88 -2.30
N LYS A 209 -19.66 6.58 -2.05
CA LYS A 209 -20.11 5.99 -0.78
C LYS A 209 -19.06 6.19 0.30
N ILE A 210 -19.50 6.76 1.42
CA ILE A 210 -18.78 6.67 2.69
C ILE A 210 -18.88 5.22 3.14
N PHE A 211 -17.90 4.40 2.77
CA PHE A 211 -17.89 3.00 3.18
C PHE A 211 -17.83 2.91 4.69
N GLY A 212 -18.81 2.21 5.25
CA GLY A 212 -18.72 1.79 6.63
C GLY A 212 -17.42 0.99 6.79
N ILE A 213 -16.59 1.35 7.76
CA ILE A 213 -15.45 0.52 8.10
C ILE A 213 -16.02 -0.83 8.53
N ASN A 214 -15.65 -1.88 7.79
CA ASN A 214 -16.05 -3.23 8.17
C ASN A 214 -15.44 -3.54 9.55
N TYR A 215 -16.24 -4.12 10.44
CA TYR A 215 -15.81 -4.52 11.80
C TYR A 215 -14.50 -5.35 11.78
N LYS A 216 -14.23 -6.11 10.70
CA LYS A 216 -13.00 -6.88 10.52
C LYS A 216 -11.74 -6.00 10.54
N TYR A 217 -11.81 -4.80 9.94
CA TYR A 217 -10.65 -3.88 9.92
C TYR A 217 -10.47 -3.19 11.25
N ILE A 218 -11.57 -2.82 11.90
CA ILE A 218 -11.53 -2.25 13.25
C ILE A 218 -10.90 -3.26 14.19
N SER A 219 -11.35 -4.52 14.15
CA SER A 219 -10.81 -5.58 14.99
C SER A 219 -9.34 -5.86 14.71
N LEU A 220 -8.94 -5.92 13.44
CA LEU A 220 -7.55 -6.12 13.04
C LEU A 220 -6.65 -4.96 13.50
N THR A 221 -7.11 -3.73 13.32
CA THR A 221 -6.40 -2.53 13.77
C THR A 221 -6.25 -2.51 15.28
N PHE A 222 -7.32 -2.79 16.00
CA PHE A 222 -7.31 -2.87 17.46
C PHE A 222 -6.34 -3.97 17.94
N LEU A 223 -6.41 -5.16 17.36
CA LEU A 223 -5.53 -6.28 17.69
C LEU A 223 -4.06 -5.93 17.41
N MET A 224 -3.78 -5.25 16.29
CA MET A 224 -2.44 -4.77 15.97
C MET A 224 -1.92 -3.78 17.02
N LEU A 225 -2.73 -2.77 17.39
CA LEU A 225 -2.34 -1.79 18.39
C LEU A 225 -2.12 -2.43 19.76
N CYS A 226 -3.01 -3.33 20.20
CA CYS A 226 -2.84 -4.09 21.44
C CYS A 226 -1.57 -4.94 21.41
N SER A 227 -1.27 -5.60 20.30
CA SER A 227 -0.04 -6.40 20.12
C SER A 227 1.21 -5.53 20.21
N ILE A 228 1.22 -4.36 19.59
CA ILE A 228 2.33 -3.39 19.66
C ILE A 228 2.51 -2.92 21.11
N LEU A 229 1.43 -2.52 21.80
CA LEU A 229 1.49 -2.05 23.20
C LEU A 229 1.99 -3.14 24.14
N PHE A 230 1.53 -4.38 23.95
CA PHE A 230 1.98 -5.53 24.72
C PHE A 230 3.49 -5.79 24.48
N TYR A 231 3.94 -5.76 23.26
CA TYR A 231 5.34 -5.91 22.89
C TYR A 231 6.21 -4.81 23.53
N TYR A 232 5.76 -3.55 23.49
CA TYR A 232 6.45 -2.43 24.14
C TYR A 232 6.57 -2.60 25.66
N ARG A 233 5.55 -3.13 26.30
CA ARG A 233 5.52 -3.28 27.76
C ARG A 233 6.50 -4.34 28.26
N LYS A 234 6.64 -5.42 27.52
CA LYS A 234 7.49 -6.56 27.93
C LYS A 234 8.96 -6.41 27.55
N GLU A 235 9.23 -5.79 26.45
CA GLU A 235 10.59 -5.75 25.89
C GLU A 235 11.28 -4.41 26.13
N LYS A 236 12.07 -4.31 27.21
CA LYS A 236 12.92 -3.12 27.46
C LYS A 236 13.92 -2.82 26.33
N LYS A 237 14.29 -3.83 25.51
CA LYS A 237 15.17 -3.72 24.33
C LYS A 237 14.48 -3.11 23.09
N VAL A 238 13.18 -2.82 23.17
CA VAL A 238 12.36 -2.33 22.04
C VAL A 238 12.76 -0.91 21.56
N LYS A 239 13.63 -0.21 22.29
CA LYS A 239 14.18 1.09 21.82
C LYS A 239 14.67 1.04 20.36
N THR A 240 15.09 -0.14 19.91
CA THR A 240 15.60 -0.32 18.54
C THR A 240 14.51 -0.33 17.45
N ASN A 241 13.24 -0.58 17.77
CA ASN A 241 12.10 -0.61 16.83
C ASN A 241 11.11 0.52 17.07
N SER A 242 11.43 1.41 17.98
CA SER A 242 10.56 2.47 18.44
C SER A 242 10.05 3.34 17.29
N PHE A 243 10.92 3.79 16.40
CA PHE A 243 10.55 4.63 15.26
C PHE A 243 9.54 3.94 14.34
N PHE A 244 9.76 2.66 13.97
CA PHE A 244 8.85 1.91 13.13
C PHE A 244 7.44 1.82 13.73
N PHE A 245 7.33 1.39 14.98
CA PHE A 245 6.02 1.26 15.62
C PHE A 245 5.32 2.60 15.82
N LYS A 246 6.06 3.66 16.15
CA LYS A 246 5.50 5.01 16.25
C LYS A 246 4.99 5.51 14.90
N THR A 247 5.70 5.21 13.82
CA THR A 247 5.23 5.52 12.45
C THR A 247 3.93 4.77 12.13
N VAL A 248 3.83 3.49 12.50
CA VAL A 248 2.61 2.69 12.33
C VAL A 248 1.44 3.29 13.13
N ILE A 249 1.67 3.62 14.41
CA ILE A 249 0.65 4.23 15.26
C ILE A 249 0.21 5.58 14.71
N LEU A 250 1.14 6.43 14.29
CA LEU A 250 0.86 7.73 13.69
C LEU A 250 -0.01 7.59 12.44
N GLN A 251 0.32 6.65 11.54
CA GLN A 251 -0.50 6.38 10.36
C GLN A 251 -1.92 5.97 10.72
N VAL A 252 -2.09 5.07 11.68
CA VAL A 252 -3.42 4.63 12.14
C VAL A 252 -4.21 5.80 12.69
N LEU A 253 -3.60 6.61 13.56
CA LEU A 253 -4.25 7.77 14.17
C LEU A 253 -4.70 8.79 13.12
N ILE A 254 -3.83 9.17 12.19
CA ILE A 254 -4.16 10.15 11.15
C ILE A 254 -5.23 9.59 10.22
N SER A 255 -5.14 8.31 9.81
CA SER A 255 -6.17 7.65 9.01
C SER A 255 -7.52 7.67 9.70
N PHE A 256 -7.55 7.41 11.00
CA PHE A 256 -8.77 7.42 11.81
C PHE A 256 -9.36 8.83 11.94
N ILE A 257 -8.52 9.85 12.18
CA ILE A 257 -8.96 11.25 12.22
C ILE A 257 -9.58 11.66 10.89
N ILE A 258 -8.93 11.37 9.76
CA ILE A 258 -9.44 11.70 8.42
C ILE A 258 -10.75 10.98 8.16
N TYR A 259 -10.87 9.72 8.56
CA TYR A 259 -12.11 8.95 8.41
C TYR A 259 -13.26 9.57 9.23
N ILE A 260 -13.01 9.94 10.48
CA ILE A 260 -14.01 10.61 11.34
C ILE A 260 -14.43 11.94 10.72
N LEU A 261 -13.47 12.76 10.31
CA LEU A 261 -13.74 14.05 9.67
C LEU A 261 -14.59 13.86 8.41
N TRP A 262 -14.27 12.87 7.59
CA TRP A 262 -15.06 12.56 6.40
C TRP A 262 -16.48 12.13 6.73
N LYS A 263 -16.67 11.34 7.79
CA LYS A 263 -17.98 10.86 8.21
C LYS A 263 -18.84 11.97 8.83
N ILE A 264 -18.24 12.86 9.64
CA ILE A 264 -18.96 13.95 10.32
C ILE A 264 -19.20 15.13 9.38
N PHE A 265 -18.22 15.45 8.53
CA PHE A 265 -18.25 16.60 7.62
C PHE A 265 -18.11 16.15 6.15
N PRO A 266 -19.07 15.40 5.60
CA PRO A 266 -18.97 14.88 4.23
C PRO A 266 -18.82 15.99 3.20
N ASN A 267 -19.34 17.19 3.48
CA ASN A 267 -19.26 18.34 2.60
C ASN A 267 -17.84 18.91 2.43
N LEU A 268 -16.91 18.65 3.35
CA LEU A 268 -15.51 19.04 3.20
C LEU A 268 -14.78 18.22 2.12
N PHE A 269 -15.25 17.01 1.85
CA PHE A 269 -14.62 16.05 0.93
C PHE A 269 -15.37 15.91 -0.40
N GLN A 270 -16.17 16.92 -0.79
CA GLN A 270 -16.88 16.91 -2.07
C GLN A 270 -15.97 17.27 -3.25
N GLY A 271 -16.38 16.90 -4.45
CA GLY A 271 -15.67 17.20 -5.69
C GLY A 271 -14.31 16.50 -5.77
N ILE A 272 -13.25 17.25 -6.03
CA ILE A 272 -11.89 16.70 -6.24
C ILE A 272 -11.37 15.87 -5.06
N PHE A 273 -11.84 16.17 -3.83
CA PHE A 273 -11.46 15.40 -2.64
C PHE A 273 -12.05 14.00 -2.61
N LEU A 274 -13.13 13.73 -3.35
CA LEU A 274 -13.65 12.36 -3.52
C LEU A 274 -12.67 11.47 -4.30
N LYS A 275 -11.82 12.05 -5.16
CA LYS A 275 -10.72 11.31 -5.82
C LYS A 275 -9.75 10.70 -4.81
N ILE A 276 -9.62 11.31 -3.64
CA ILE A 276 -8.67 10.86 -2.60
C ILE A 276 -9.11 9.54 -1.98
N ILE A 277 -10.41 9.26 -1.92
CA ILE A 277 -11.01 8.08 -1.29
C ILE A 277 -10.39 7.84 0.10
N PRO A 278 -10.80 8.62 1.12
CA PRO A 278 -10.17 8.56 2.46
C PRO A 278 -10.17 7.17 3.10
N SER A 279 -11.12 6.30 2.74
CA SER A 279 -11.16 4.91 3.19
C SER A 279 -9.91 4.10 2.80
N ARG A 280 -9.21 4.45 1.70
CA ARG A 280 -7.97 3.78 1.28
C ARG A 280 -6.85 3.95 2.30
N PHE A 281 -6.79 5.08 2.98
CA PHE A 281 -5.77 5.33 4.00
C PHE A 281 -5.91 4.39 5.17
N PHE A 282 -7.15 4.04 5.51
CA PHE A 282 -7.44 3.09 6.57
C PHE A 282 -7.08 1.65 6.21
N LEU A 283 -7.16 1.30 4.93
CA LEU A 283 -6.85 -0.05 4.47
C LEU A 283 -5.35 -0.34 4.40
N ASN A 284 -4.52 0.69 4.23
CA ASN A 284 -3.08 0.51 4.04
C ASN A 284 -2.40 -0.21 5.20
N HIS A 285 -2.85 -0.01 6.45
CA HIS A 285 -2.25 -0.66 7.62
C HIS A 285 -2.72 -2.09 7.85
N SER A 286 -3.82 -2.53 7.23
CA SER A 286 -4.32 -3.90 7.41
C SER A 286 -3.35 -4.93 6.87
N VAL A 287 -2.67 -4.63 5.76
CA VAL A 287 -1.73 -5.55 5.12
C VAL A 287 -0.51 -5.82 6.00
N PHE A 288 0.18 -4.78 6.45
CA PHE A 288 1.34 -4.97 7.34
C PHE A 288 0.93 -5.27 8.79
N GLY A 289 -0.30 -4.95 9.17
CA GLY A 289 -0.86 -5.28 10.47
C GLY A 289 -0.86 -6.77 10.78
N MET A 290 -1.24 -7.60 9.81
CA MET A 290 -1.16 -9.07 9.94
C MET A 290 0.28 -9.54 10.14
N ALA A 291 1.23 -8.98 9.41
CA ALA A 291 2.65 -9.30 9.58
C ALA A 291 3.16 -8.94 10.99
N ILE A 292 2.74 -7.79 11.52
CA ILE A 292 3.09 -7.35 12.87
C ILE A 292 2.50 -8.31 13.92
N ILE A 293 1.19 -8.57 13.86
CA ILE A 293 0.49 -9.42 14.83
C ILE A 293 1.11 -10.82 14.86
N THR A 294 1.24 -11.45 13.70
CA THR A 294 1.79 -12.82 13.61
C THR A 294 3.24 -12.89 14.07
N SER A 295 4.04 -11.87 13.79
CA SER A 295 5.44 -11.83 14.20
C SER A 295 5.61 -11.61 15.70
N ILE A 296 4.78 -10.76 16.32
CA ILE A 296 4.76 -10.57 17.77
C ILE A 296 4.28 -11.84 18.47
N PHE A 297 3.22 -12.45 17.97
CA PHE A 297 2.72 -13.72 18.50
C PHE A 297 3.79 -14.80 18.44
N TYR A 298 4.46 -14.97 17.30
CA TYR A 298 5.54 -15.92 17.14
C TYR A 298 6.71 -15.63 18.09
N PHE A 299 7.10 -14.38 18.24
CA PHE A 299 8.19 -13.97 19.14
C PHE A 299 7.97 -14.48 20.58
N TYR A 300 6.72 -14.41 21.09
CA TYR A 300 6.39 -14.88 22.43
C TYR A 300 6.15 -16.38 22.53
N THR A 301 5.69 -17.01 21.47
CA THR A 301 5.44 -18.45 21.46
C THR A 301 6.67 -19.28 21.10
N LYS A 302 7.65 -18.70 20.42
CA LYS A 302 8.89 -19.39 20.02
C LYS A 302 9.59 -20.14 21.16
N PRO A 303 9.74 -19.60 22.39
CA PRO A 303 10.35 -20.34 23.50
C PRO A 303 9.52 -21.54 23.96
N LEU A 304 8.20 -21.52 23.75
CA LEU A 304 7.26 -22.57 24.12
C LEU A 304 7.22 -23.68 23.06
N LEU A 305 7.58 -23.38 21.83
CA LEU A 305 7.58 -24.30 20.71
C LEU A 305 8.90 -25.05 20.66
N LYS A 306 9.02 -26.08 21.53
CA LYS A 306 10.22 -26.96 21.58
C LYS A 306 10.49 -27.70 20.26
N ASN A 307 9.52 -27.82 19.39
CA ASN A 307 9.61 -28.63 18.18
C ASN A 307 9.34 -27.79 16.91
N LYS A 308 10.37 -27.60 16.08
CA LYS A 308 10.24 -26.94 14.79
C LYS A 308 9.17 -27.60 13.89
N THR A 309 8.88 -28.88 14.12
CA THR A 309 7.87 -29.63 13.41
C THR A 309 6.47 -29.04 13.56
N ILE A 310 6.10 -28.55 14.74
CA ILE A 310 4.80 -27.92 14.99
C ILE A 310 4.67 -26.63 14.17
N ILE A 311 5.75 -25.84 14.07
CA ILE A 311 5.78 -24.62 13.24
C ILE A 311 5.59 -24.99 11.78
N ILE A 312 6.28 -26.04 11.30
CA ILE A 312 6.15 -26.52 9.93
C ILE A 312 4.72 -27.00 9.67
N VAL A 313 4.11 -27.76 10.59
CA VAL A 313 2.72 -28.23 10.45
C VAL A 313 1.74 -27.06 10.39
N ILE A 314 1.85 -26.08 11.29
CA ILE A 314 0.99 -24.89 11.28
C ILE A 314 1.18 -24.12 9.96
N LEU A 315 2.42 -23.90 9.51
CA LEU A 315 2.71 -23.24 8.26
C LEU A 315 2.21 -24.03 7.06
N THR A 316 2.34 -25.37 7.08
CA THR A 316 1.81 -26.26 6.04
C THR A 316 0.29 -26.17 5.95
N LEU A 317 -0.42 -26.24 7.09
CA LEU A 317 -1.88 -26.09 7.13
C LEU A 317 -2.31 -24.70 6.63
N LEU A 318 -1.57 -23.66 6.98
CA LEU A 318 -1.81 -22.29 6.51
C LEU A 318 -1.55 -22.13 5.01
N VAL A 319 -0.57 -22.87 4.44
CA VAL A 319 -0.27 -22.86 3.01
C VAL A 319 -1.27 -23.74 2.22
N MET A 320 -1.73 -24.82 2.80
CA MET A 320 -2.71 -25.70 2.13
C MET A 320 -4.09 -25.05 1.94
N HIS A 321 -4.47 -24.15 2.85
CA HIS A 321 -5.76 -23.45 2.74
C HIS A 321 -5.95 -22.68 1.42
N PRO A 322 -4.97 -21.92 0.89
CA PRO A 322 -5.09 -21.27 -0.42
C PRO A 322 -5.06 -22.26 -1.60
N ILE A 323 -4.32 -23.37 -1.49
CA ILE A 323 -4.25 -24.39 -2.54
C ILE A 323 -5.63 -24.98 -2.81
N LEU A 324 -6.46 -25.13 -1.79
CA LEU A 324 -7.86 -25.59 -1.92
C LEU A 324 -8.75 -24.58 -2.68
N TYR A 325 -8.31 -23.35 -2.87
CA TYR A 325 -9.01 -22.32 -3.64
C TYR A 325 -8.44 -22.08 -5.05
N ILE A 326 -7.37 -22.79 -5.45
CA ILE A 326 -6.73 -22.64 -6.77
C ILE A 326 -7.75 -22.86 -7.90
N ASP A 327 -8.63 -23.85 -7.79
CA ASP A 327 -9.68 -24.15 -8.77
C ASP A 327 -10.63 -22.95 -8.97
N LYS A 328 -10.92 -22.20 -7.92
CA LYS A 328 -11.74 -20.99 -8.00
C LYS A 328 -11.05 -19.87 -8.79
N TYR A 329 -9.72 -19.85 -8.77
CA TYR A 329 -8.91 -18.88 -9.53
C TYR A 329 -8.76 -19.28 -10.98
N ILE A 330 -8.47 -20.55 -11.27
CA ILE A 330 -8.41 -21.10 -12.63
C ILE A 330 -9.74 -20.80 -13.34
N ASN A 331 -10.86 -21.10 -12.72
CA ASN A 331 -12.19 -20.82 -13.25
C ASN A 331 -12.46 -19.32 -13.44
N LYS A 332 -11.89 -18.44 -12.62
CA LYS A 332 -12.02 -16.99 -12.77
C LYS A 332 -11.14 -16.48 -13.91
N PHE A 333 -9.93 -17.00 -14.07
CA PHE A 333 -9.05 -16.71 -15.21
C PHE A 333 -9.68 -17.16 -16.52
N GLU A 334 -10.22 -18.37 -16.59
CA GLU A 334 -10.91 -18.87 -17.79
C GLU A 334 -12.12 -18.01 -18.19
N ARG A 335 -12.88 -17.50 -17.21
CA ARG A 335 -13.98 -16.57 -17.50
C ARG A 335 -13.55 -15.23 -18.06
N ILE A 336 -12.38 -14.74 -17.68
CA ILE A 336 -11.83 -13.46 -18.18
C ILE A 336 -11.30 -13.60 -19.60
N TYR A 337 -10.80 -14.79 -19.97
CA TYR A 337 -10.25 -15.05 -21.31
C TYR A 337 -11.31 -15.57 -22.31
N LYS A 338 -12.47 -16.01 -21.85
CA LYS A 338 -13.57 -16.48 -22.71
C LYS A 338 -14.62 -15.42 -23.05
N ASN A 339 -14.55 -14.23 -22.45
CA ASN A 339 -15.33 -13.04 -22.74
C ASN A 339 -14.43 -11.93 -23.30
#